data_f724b4f7c8921e01d8cd9d3db15e127d
#
_entry.id   f724b4f7c8921e01d8cd9d3db15e127d
#
_cell.length_a   1.000
_cell.length_b   1.000
_cell.length_c   1.000
_cell.angle_alpha   90.00
_cell.angle_beta   90.00
_cell.angle_gamma   90.00
#
_symmetry.space_group_name_H-M   'P 1'
#
loop_
_entity.id
_entity.type
_entity.pdbx_description
1 polymer ?
#
loop_
_entity_poly.entity_id
_entity_poly.type
_entity_poly.pdbx_seq_one_letter_code
_entity_poly.pdbx_strand_id
1 'polypeptide(L)'
;MSGKASGTKAVDPSDVIVIVLGGGRGSRLYPLTRDRAKPAVAFGGKYRLVDITLTNCLRSDLKNIFILTQFNSFSLNRHIWQTYSRFAPRDSYIDVIAAEQTRESGDWFQGTADAVRQSLRHALRDNPRCVLVLSADQIYSMDYRDLLRWHGEHGADVTIAARATPANAISPLGVVKVDETLRVVGFYEKPRSPDLVADYRVDQLPAAGVPADKPFLCSMGLYLFNTDVLADALDNDEEDFGKSVIPQTAQRRHMSCFPFDGSWEDVGTIEAFYKVNMDWRRGSGVAEAFQRGASIITHARQLPPSRIEGTLVEDCLIADGCHIHAQRLTRSIIGVRARIDDETIIEDSILMGNDAEETLGCFEIGRECVIRKAIIDKGASIGDGTVIDVPESTPDADHELYSTRSGIVVIPRVAVVPPGTRICGDP
;
A
#
# COMPACT_ATOMS: atom_id res chain seq x y z
N MET A 1 -51.70 -12.94 -2.05
CA MET A 1 -50.60 -11.99 -1.82
C MET A 1 -49.30 -12.71 -2.03
N SER A 2 -48.74 -12.54 -3.24
CA SER A 2 -47.50 -13.23 -3.66
C SER A 2 -46.30 -12.40 -3.14
N GLY A 3 -45.62 -12.90 -2.11
CA GLY A 3 -44.35 -12.35 -1.66
C GLY A 3 -43.30 -12.61 -2.74
N LYS A 4 -42.90 -11.55 -3.46
CA LYS A 4 -41.69 -11.58 -4.28
C LYS A 4 -40.53 -11.78 -3.35
N ALA A 5 -39.92 -12.97 -3.34
CA ALA A 5 -38.56 -13.16 -2.88
C ALA A 5 -37.68 -12.24 -3.73
N SER A 6 -37.21 -11.15 -3.14
CA SER A 6 -36.18 -10.31 -3.71
C SER A 6 -34.90 -11.15 -3.80
N GLY A 7 -34.66 -11.77 -4.92
CA GLY A 7 -33.38 -12.39 -5.20
C GLY A 7 -32.32 -11.31 -5.11
N THR A 8 -31.47 -11.39 -4.11
CA THR A 8 -30.30 -10.55 -3.91
C THR A 8 -29.38 -10.71 -5.12
N LYS A 9 -29.43 -9.74 -6.04
CA LYS A 9 -28.58 -9.74 -7.23
C LYS A 9 -27.16 -9.37 -6.80
N ALA A 10 -26.18 -10.14 -7.24
CA ALA A 10 -24.77 -9.76 -7.20
C ALA A 10 -24.61 -8.31 -7.72
N VAL A 11 -23.70 -7.54 -7.13
CA VAL A 11 -23.38 -6.18 -7.58
C VAL A 11 -22.53 -6.29 -8.85
N ASP A 12 -22.96 -5.63 -9.93
CA ASP A 12 -22.18 -5.58 -11.16
C ASP A 12 -21.00 -4.62 -11.00
N PRO A 13 -19.77 -4.99 -11.40
CA PRO A 13 -18.62 -4.09 -11.35
C PRO A 13 -18.84 -2.74 -12.07
N SER A 14 -19.66 -2.69 -13.12
CA SER A 14 -19.99 -1.45 -13.83
C SER A 14 -20.85 -0.47 -13.03
N ASP A 15 -21.56 -0.96 -12.01
CA ASP A 15 -22.39 -0.16 -11.10
C ASP A 15 -21.60 0.34 -9.88
N VAL A 16 -20.28 0.13 -9.86
CA VAL A 16 -19.41 0.47 -8.73
C VAL A 16 -18.43 1.58 -9.10
N ILE A 17 -18.35 2.59 -8.25
CA ILE A 17 -17.25 3.56 -8.28
C ILE A 17 -16.25 3.22 -7.17
N VAL A 18 -14.98 3.32 -7.50
CA VAL A 18 -13.88 3.10 -6.56
C VAL A 18 -13.29 4.44 -6.14
N ILE A 19 -13.13 4.63 -4.83
CA ILE A 19 -12.40 5.75 -4.25
C ILE A 19 -11.15 5.22 -3.55
N VAL A 20 -9.98 5.60 -4.06
CA VAL A 20 -8.67 5.18 -3.53
C VAL A 20 -8.07 6.32 -2.71
N LEU A 21 -7.85 6.09 -1.43
CA LEU A 21 -7.29 7.07 -0.49
C LEU A 21 -5.76 7.10 -0.61
N GLY A 22 -5.21 8.16 -1.20
CA GLY A 22 -3.78 8.34 -1.45
C GLY A 22 -3.15 9.58 -0.77
N GLY A 23 -3.88 10.28 0.10
CA GLY A 23 -3.52 11.61 0.59
C GLY A 23 -2.77 11.70 1.92
N GLY A 24 -2.53 10.60 2.63
CA GLY A 24 -1.90 10.61 3.96
C GLY A 24 -0.43 11.04 3.95
N ARG A 25 0.02 11.71 5.04
CA ARG A 25 1.44 12.16 5.20
C ARG A 25 2.44 11.02 5.22
N GLY A 26 2.06 9.82 5.72
CA GLY A 26 2.94 8.66 5.79
C GLY A 26 4.18 8.87 6.68
N SER A 27 4.07 9.64 7.76
CA SER A 27 5.19 10.06 8.61
C SER A 27 6.00 8.91 9.20
N ARG A 28 5.37 7.76 9.46
CA ARG A 28 6.05 6.56 9.98
C ARG A 28 6.96 5.88 8.95
N LEU A 29 6.82 6.21 7.66
CA LEU A 29 7.68 5.72 6.57
C LEU A 29 8.76 6.75 6.18
N TYR A 30 8.94 7.82 6.97
CA TYR A 30 10.05 8.76 6.80
C TYR A 30 11.41 8.03 6.96
N PRO A 31 12.42 8.31 6.10
CA PRO A 31 12.52 9.43 5.15
C PRO A 31 11.99 9.14 3.73
N LEU A 32 11.46 7.94 3.41
CA LEU A 32 10.97 7.60 2.08
C LEU A 32 9.78 8.46 1.62
N THR A 33 9.06 9.07 2.56
CA THR A 33 7.92 9.97 2.30
C THR A 33 8.26 11.46 2.40
N ARG A 34 9.54 11.82 2.53
CA ARG A 34 9.96 13.22 2.64
C ARG A 34 9.49 14.05 1.44
N ASP A 35 9.67 13.54 0.22
CA ASP A 35 9.46 14.28 -1.03
C ASP A 35 8.37 13.67 -1.92
N ARG A 36 7.58 12.74 -1.41
CA ARG A 36 6.47 12.07 -2.14
C ARG A 36 5.43 11.48 -1.21
N ALA A 37 4.22 11.32 -1.71
CA ALA A 37 3.15 10.60 -1.02
C ALA A 37 3.52 9.11 -0.84
N LYS A 38 3.07 8.49 0.26
CA LYS A 38 3.33 7.07 0.57
C LYS A 38 2.97 6.12 -0.58
N PRO A 39 1.82 6.24 -1.28
CA PRO A 39 1.50 5.38 -2.42
C PRO A 39 2.47 5.45 -3.60
N ALA A 40 3.26 6.54 -3.69
CA ALA A 40 4.26 6.72 -4.74
C ALA A 40 5.64 6.12 -4.39
N VAL A 41 5.83 5.54 -3.21
CA VAL A 41 7.08 4.87 -2.81
C VAL A 41 7.31 3.66 -3.71
N ALA A 42 8.55 3.51 -4.20
CA ALA A 42 8.94 2.40 -5.05
C ALA A 42 8.95 1.07 -4.26
N PHE A 43 8.51 0.00 -4.91
CA PHE A 43 8.36 -1.31 -4.32
C PHE A 43 8.81 -2.41 -5.30
N GLY A 44 9.41 -3.49 -4.79
CA GLY A 44 9.74 -4.68 -5.58
C GLY A 44 10.63 -4.40 -6.79
N GLY A 45 11.48 -3.38 -6.74
CA GLY A 45 12.43 -3.00 -7.78
C GLY A 45 11.86 -2.12 -8.90
N LYS A 46 10.58 -2.19 -9.24
CA LYS A 46 10.02 -1.44 -10.37
C LYS A 46 8.59 -0.91 -10.19
N TYR A 47 7.86 -1.36 -9.20
CA TYR A 47 6.48 -0.97 -8.91
C TYR A 47 6.43 0.26 -7.99
N ARG A 48 5.23 0.79 -7.78
CA ARG A 48 4.88 1.68 -6.67
C ARG A 48 3.78 1.03 -5.83
N LEU A 49 3.63 1.41 -4.57
CA LEU A 49 2.62 0.81 -3.69
C LEU A 49 1.20 0.90 -4.29
N VAL A 50 0.85 2.04 -4.88
CA VAL A 50 -0.46 2.26 -5.54
C VAL A 50 -0.75 1.28 -6.68
N ASP A 51 0.29 0.77 -7.36
CA ASP A 51 0.12 -0.17 -8.48
C ASP A 51 -0.59 -1.46 -8.05
N ILE A 52 -0.42 -1.86 -6.80
CA ILE A 52 -1.08 -3.04 -6.23
C ILE A 52 -2.60 -2.84 -6.19
N THR A 53 -3.06 -1.77 -5.56
CA THR A 53 -4.49 -1.47 -5.43
C THR A 53 -5.15 -1.27 -6.79
N LEU A 54 -4.52 -0.48 -7.68
CA LEU A 54 -5.07 -0.23 -9.02
C LEU A 54 -5.07 -1.48 -9.91
N THR A 55 -4.06 -2.35 -9.77
CA THR A 55 -4.05 -3.65 -10.46
C THR A 55 -5.21 -4.53 -10.02
N ASN A 56 -5.47 -4.63 -8.71
CA ASN A 56 -6.60 -5.39 -8.18
C ASN A 56 -7.94 -4.84 -8.73
N CYS A 57 -8.11 -3.51 -8.78
CA CYS A 57 -9.32 -2.88 -9.36
C CYS A 57 -9.51 -3.29 -10.83
N LEU A 58 -8.49 -3.07 -11.65
CA LEU A 58 -8.58 -3.34 -13.09
C LEU A 58 -8.80 -4.82 -13.42
N ARG A 59 -8.21 -5.72 -12.63
CA ARG A 59 -8.41 -7.17 -12.75
C ARG A 59 -9.80 -7.63 -12.31
N SER A 60 -10.43 -6.85 -11.45
CA SER A 60 -11.81 -7.07 -10.99
C SER A 60 -12.84 -6.36 -11.87
N ASP A 61 -12.46 -5.87 -13.04
CA ASP A 61 -13.30 -5.06 -13.96
C ASP A 61 -13.84 -3.76 -13.37
N LEU A 62 -13.26 -3.27 -12.26
CA LEU A 62 -13.56 -1.97 -11.69
C LEU A 62 -12.74 -0.90 -12.42
N LYS A 63 -13.41 -0.06 -13.22
CA LYS A 63 -12.76 0.87 -14.17
C LYS A 63 -13.09 2.33 -13.91
N ASN A 64 -14.04 2.63 -13.01
CA ASN A 64 -14.42 3.97 -12.60
C ASN A 64 -13.75 4.28 -11.27
N ILE A 65 -12.58 4.90 -11.31
CA ILE A 65 -11.68 5.03 -10.15
C ILE A 65 -11.32 6.49 -9.94
N PHE A 66 -11.58 6.99 -8.74
CA PHE A 66 -11.04 8.25 -8.23
C PHE A 66 -9.91 7.99 -7.24
N ILE A 67 -8.79 8.70 -7.40
CA ILE A 67 -7.66 8.62 -6.47
C ILE A 67 -7.55 9.95 -5.77
N LEU A 68 -7.83 9.97 -4.45
CA LEU A 68 -7.80 11.19 -3.66
C LEU A 68 -6.37 11.46 -3.21
N THR A 69 -5.86 12.65 -3.54
CA THR A 69 -4.47 13.02 -3.25
C THR A 69 -4.40 14.38 -2.56
N GLN A 70 -3.40 14.56 -1.71
CA GLN A 70 -3.20 15.81 -0.99
C GLN A 70 -1.72 16.10 -0.75
N PHE A 71 -1.05 15.29 0.08
CA PHE A 71 0.31 15.53 0.52
C PHE A 71 1.33 15.03 -0.52
N ASN A 72 2.30 15.88 -0.91
CA ASN A 72 3.41 15.54 -1.82
C ASN A 72 2.96 14.72 -3.06
N SER A 73 1.83 15.10 -3.67
CA SER A 73 1.11 14.28 -4.65
C SER A 73 1.72 14.30 -6.06
N PHE A 74 2.64 15.22 -6.37
CA PHE A 74 3.14 15.42 -7.73
C PHE A 74 3.65 14.14 -8.40
N SER A 75 4.53 13.38 -7.71
CA SER A 75 5.08 12.15 -8.28
C SER A 75 4.04 11.02 -8.38
N LEU A 76 3.03 11.00 -7.49
CA LEU A 76 1.90 10.08 -7.56
C LEU A 76 1.02 10.38 -8.76
N ASN A 77 0.58 11.63 -8.91
CA ASN A 77 -0.28 12.07 -9.99
C ASN A 77 0.36 11.80 -11.35
N ARG A 78 1.66 12.13 -11.49
CA ARG A 78 2.43 11.85 -12.70
C ARG A 78 2.49 10.36 -13.01
N HIS A 79 2.76 9.51 -12.02
CA HIS A 79 2.80 8.06 -12.20
C HIS A 79 1.44 7.50 -12.65
N ILE A 80 0.36 7.94 -12.01
CA ILE A 80 -1.01 7.53 -12.38
C ILE A 80 -1.29 7.90 -13.83
N TRP A 81 -1.03 9.14 -14.21
CA TRP A 81 -1.26 9.59 -15.57
C TRP A 81 -0.44 8.81 -16.60
N GLN A 82 0.86 8.62 -16.37
CA GLN A 82 1.76 7.90 -17.28
C GLN A 82 1.43 6.41 -17.42
N THR A 83 0.92 5.81 -16.34
CA THR A 83 0.66 4.37 -16.28
C THR A 83 -0.73 4.02 -16.75
N TYR A 84 -1.74 4.70 -16.19
CA TYR A 84 -3.12 4.24 -16.22
C TYR A 84 -4.01 4.96 -17.24
N SER A 85 -3.61 6.12 -17.77
CA SER A 85 -4.39 6.86 -18.79
C SER A 85 -4.75 6.03 -20.04
N ARG A 86 -3.99 4.97 -20.32
CA ARG A 86 -4.20 4.08 -21.47
C ARG A 86 -5.15 2.91 -21.17
N PHE A 87 -5.47 2.68 -19.90
CA PHE A 87 -6.30 1.56 -19.45
C PHE A 87 -7.76 1.96 -19.23
N ALA A 88 -8.08 3.24 -19.33
CA ALA A 88 -9.45 3.74 -19.30
C ALA A 88 -10.09 3.59 -20.69
N PRO A 89 -11.03 2.63 -20.93
CA PRO A 89 -11.86 2.59 -22.12
C PRO A 89 -12.70 3.87 -22.26
N ARG A 90 -13.38 4.03 -23.41
CA ARG A 90 -14.15 5.28 -23.71
C ARG A 90 -15.20 5.66 -22.65
N ASP A 91 -15.71 4.66 -21.89
CA ASP A 91 -16.79 4.84 -20.92
C ASP A 91 -16.30 4.60 -19.47
N SER A 92 -15.01 4.80 -19.20
CA SER A 92 -14.42 4.63 -17.86
C SER A 92 -13.34 5.68 -17.61
N TYR A 93 -12.97 5.86 -16.33
CA TYR A 93 -11.97 6.84 -15.93
C TYR A 93 -11.12 6.36 -14.76
N ILE A 94 -9.89 6.82 -14.74
CA ILE A 94 -8.96 6.71 -13.60
C ILE A 94 -8.43 8.10 -13.35
N ASP A 95 -9.14 8.85 -12.50
CA ASP A 95 -8.92 10.27 -12.29
C ASP A 95 -8.33 10.56 -10.91
N VAL A 96 -7.50 11.59 -10.85
CA VAL A 96 -6.95 12.09 -9.61
C VAL A 96 -7.76 13.29 -9.15
N ILE A 97 -8.30 13.21 -7.94
CA ILE A 97 -8.93 14.33 -7.25
C ILE A 97 -7.98 14.82 -6.17
N ALA A 98 -7.46 16.03 -6.33
CA ALA A 98 -6.72 16.74 -5.29
C ALA A 98 -7.68 17.44 -4.34
N ALA A 99 -7.23 17.73 -3.10
CA ALA A 99 -7.96 18.63 -2.23
C ALA A 99 -8.15 19.99 -2.92
N GLU A 100 -9.37 20.45 -3.04
CA GLU A 100 -9.73 21.68 -3.75
C GLU A 100 -10.27 22.73 -2.77
N GLN A 101 -9.88 23.97 -2.99
CA GLN A 101 -10.56 25.10 -2.36
C GLN A 101 -11.84 25.42 -3.14
N THR A 102 -12.97 25.37 -2.47
CA THR A 102 -14.28 25.73 -3.04
C THR A 102 -14.83 26.95 -2.32
N ARG A 103 -15.99 27.44 -2.77
CA ARG A 103 -16.68 28.52 -2.05
C ARG A 103 -17.21 28.09 -0.67
N GLU A 104 -17.37 26.79 -0.47
CA GLU A 104 -17.95 26.17 0.73
C GLU A 104 -16.89 25.64 1.69
N SER A 105 -15.70 25.29 1.20
CA SER A 105 -14.58 24.81 1.99
C SER A 105 -13.26 25.34 1.44
N GLY A 106 -12.44 25.96 2.31
CA GLY A 106 -11.09 26.43 2.01
C GLY A 106 -9.99 25.51 2.51
N ASP A 107 -10.34 24.43 3.17
CA ASP A 107 -9.42 23.58 3.92
C ASP A 107 -8.98 22.36 3.13
N TRP A 108 -7.79 21.85 3.50
CA TRP A 108 -7.30 20.54 3.08
C TRP A 108 -8.19 19.44 3.68
N PHE A 109 -8.16 18.25 3.08
CA PHE A 109 -8.82 17.07 3.68
C PHE A 109 -8.33 16.86 5.12
N GLN A 110 -9.24 16.87 6.08
CA GLN A 110 -8.91 16.74 7.50
C GLN A 110 -8.75 15.27 7.93
N GLY A 111 -9.19 14.33 7.11
CA GLY A 111 -9.10 12.90 7.36
C GLY A 111 -9.65 12.07 6.22
N THR A 112 -9.75 10.77 6.44
CA THR A 112 -10.17 9.81 5.40
C THR A 112 -11.64 9.97 5.04
N ALA A 113 -12.51 10.19 6.00
CA ALA A 113 -13.96 10.40 5.78
C ALA A 113 -14.23 11.77 5.14
N ASP A 114 -13.54 12.79 5.60
CA ASP A 114 -13.65 14.14 5.03
C ASP A 114 -13.20 14.16 3.55
N ALA A 115 -12.11 13.47 3.22
CA ALA A 115 -11.66 13.36 1.83
C ALA A 115 -12.73 12.75 0.91
N VAL A 116 -13.39 11.68 1.36
CA VAL A 116 -14.49 11.06 0.61
C VAL A 116 -15.69 11.98 0.53
N ARG A 117 -16.10 12.61 1.65
CA ARG A 117 -17.22 13.57 1.71
C ARG A 117 -17.09 14.68 0.68
N GLN A 118 -15.94 15.36 0.66
CA GLN A 118 -15.67 16.44 -0.29
C GLN A 118 -15.65 15.95 -1.75
N SER A 119 -15.31 14.69 -1.98
CA SER A 119 -15.22 14.09 -3.31
C SER A 119 -16.53 13.45 -3.80
N LEU A 120 -17.52 13.24 -2.91
CA LEU A 120 -18.80 12.58 -3.24
C LEU A 120 -19.53 13.24 -4.41
N ARG A 121 -19.48 14.56 -4.55
CA ARG A 121 -20.11 15.30 -5.67
C ARG A 121 -19.61 14.82 -7.05
N HIS A 122 -18.37 14.33 -7.14
CA HIS A 122 -17.81 13.76 -8.35
C HIS A 122 -18.24 12.30 -8.53
N ALA A 123 -18.17 11.51 -7.45
CA ALA A 123 -18.49 10.09 -7.46
C ALA A 123 -19.98 9.81 -7.72
N LEU A 124 -20.88 10.71 -7.31
CA LEU A 124 -22.33 10.51 -7.46
C LEU A 124 -22.89 10.91 -8.84
N ARG A 125 -22.08 11.50 -9.72
CA ARG A 125 -22.54 11.95 -11.07
C ARG A 125 -23.10 10.82 -11.93
N ASP A 126 -22.48 9.65 -11.84
CA ASP A 126 -22.84 8.48 -12.66
C ASP A 126 -23.90 7.59 -11.98
N ASN A 127 -24.46 8.06 -10.85
CA ASN A 127 -25.48 7.37 -10.06
C ASN A 127 -25.11 5.90 -9.76
N PRO A 128 -23.92 5.61 -9.21
CA PRO A 128 -23.49 4.24 -8.95
C PRO A 128 -24.37 3.58 -7.90
N ARG A 129 -24.50 2.26 -7.98
CA ARG A 129 -25.18 1.47 -6.96
C ARG A 129 -24.38 1.37 -5.68
N CYS A 130 -23.05 1.21 -5.82
CA CYS A 130 -22.14 1.07 -4.69
C CYS A 130 -20.87 1.91 -4.87
N VAL A 131 -20.25 2.25 -3.73
CA VAL A 131 -18.94 2.91 -3.68
C VAL A 131 -17.98 2.02 -2.89
N LEU A 132 -16.86 1.67 -3.51
CA LEU A 132 -15.78 0.91 -2.89
C LEU A 132 -14.66 1.86 -2.46
N VAL A 133 -14.43 1.98 -1.15
CA VAL A 133 -13.37 2.81 -0.57
C VAL A 133 -12.16 1.93 -0.24
N LEU A 134 -10.99 2.29 -0.78
CA LEU A 134 -9.74 1.53 -0.68
C LEU A 134 -8.59 2.40 -0.18
N SER A 135 -7.61 1.79 0.48
CA SER A 135 -6.31 2.40 0.78
C SER A 135 -5.31 2.14 -0.35
N ALA A 136 -4.46 3.13 -0.66
CA ALA A 136 -3.46 3.07 -1.75
C ALA A 136 -2.07 2.58 -1.31
N ASP A 137 -1.92 2.15 -0.05
CA ASP A 137 -0.61 1.96 0.59
C ASP A 137 -0.41 0.57 1.21
N GLN A 138 -1.24 -0.38 0.82
CA GLN A 138 -1.24 -1.77 1.28
C GLN A 138 -0.86 -2.72 0.16
N ILE A 139 -0.30 -3.87 0.52
CA ILE A 139 0.12 -4.90 -0.42
C ILE A 139 -0.70 -6.17 -0.19
N TYR A 140 -1.51 -6.54 -1.17
CA TYR A 140 -2.36 -7.73 -1.17
C TYR A 140 -2.83 -8.04 -2.60
N SER A 141 -3.30 -9.27 -2.84
CA SER A 141 -3.95 -9.64 -4.10
C SER A 141 -5.37 -10.08 -3.80
N MET A 142 -6.36 -9.35 -4.30
CA MET A 142 -7.79 -9.63 -4.11
C MET A 142 -8.54 -9.46 -5.42
N ASP A 143 -9.45 -10.39 -5.71
CA ASP A 143 -10.49 -10.18 -6.70
C ASP A 143 -11.70 -9.55 -6.03
N TYR A 144 -11.94 -8.26 -6.28
CA TYR A 144 -13.05 -7.54 -5.65
C TYR A 144 -14.42 -8.05 -6.09
N ARG A 145 -14.53 -8.85 -7.16
CA ARG A 145 -15.80 -9.50 -7.54
C ARG A 145 -16.31 -10.44 -6.45
N ASP A 146 -15.40 -11.05 -5.67
CA ASP A 146 -15.79 -11.87 -4.52
C ASP A 146 -16.41 -11.02 -3.41
N LEU A 147 -15.84 -9.84 -3.14
CA LEU A 147 -16.39 -8.86 -2.19
C LEU A 147 -17.76 -8.33 -2.66
N LEU A 148 -17.92 -8.01 -3.95
CA LEU A 148 -19.19 -7.57 -4.54
C LEU A 148 -20.27 -8.65 -4.46
N ARG A 149 -19.91 -9.89 -4.73
CA ARG A 149 -20.81 -11.05 -4.59
C ARG A 149 -21.24 -11.22 -3.14
N TRP A 150 -20.29 -11.22 -2.21
CA TRP A 150 -20.57 -11.30 -0.77
C TRP A 150 -21.55 -10.23 -0.31
N HIS A 151 -21.32 -9.00 -0.70
CA HIS A 151 -22.19 -7.86 -0.36
C HIS A 151 -23.64 -8.08 -0.81
N GLY A 152 -23.80 -8.52 -2.06
CA GLY A 152 -25.11 -8.86 -2.63
C GLY A 152 -25.79 -10.02 -1.93
N GLU A 153 -25.08 -11.13 -1.71
CA GLU A 153 -25.61 -12.37 -1.08
C GLU A 153 -26.07 -12.14 0.36
N HIS A 154 -25.36 -11.29 1.12
CA HIS A 154 -25.72 -10.97 2.50
C HIS A 154 -26.72 -9.81 2.62
N GLY A 155 -27.11 -9.18 1.49
CA GLY A 155 -28.00 -8.02 1.51
C GLY A 155 -27.48 -6.90 2.39
N ALA A 156 -26.17 -6.69 2.42
CA ALA A 156 -25.52 -5.74 3.30
C ALA A 156 -25.75 -4.30 2.82
N ASP A 157 -25.84 -3.36 3.76
CA ASP A 157 -25.74 -1.93 3.50
C ASP A 157 -24.29 -1.49 3.36
N VAL A 158 -23.39 -2.15 4.14
CA VAL A 158 -21.95 -1.96 4.13
C VAL A 158 -21.26 -3.32 4.24
N THR A 159 -20.19 -3.55 3.48
CA THR A 159 -19.30 -4.70 3.69
C THR A 159 -17.90 -4.21 4.03
N ILE A 160 -17.34 -4.71 5.13
CA ILE A 160 -15.97 -4.48 5.55
C ILE A 160 -15.12 -5.72 5.26
N ALA A 161 -14.01 -5.56 4.56
CA ALA A 161 -13.04 -6.63 4.43
C ALA A 161 -12.15 -6.70 5.67
N ALA A 162 -12.02 -7.90 6.24
CA ALA A 162 -11.21 -8.12 7.43
C ALA A 162 -10.37 -9.39 7.30
N ARG A 163 -9.22 -9.41 7.96
CA ARG A 163 -8.27 -10.51 7.97
C ARG A 163 -8.09 -11.08 9.37
N ALA A 164 -7.95 -12.41 9.44
CA ALA A 164 -7.55 -13.10 10.67
C ALA A 164 -6.15 -12.63 11.13
N THR A 165 -6.06 -12.22 12.40
CA THR A 165 -4.86 -11.56 12.95
C THR A 165 -4.55 -12.11 14.35
N PRO A 166 -3.27 -12.43 14.66
CA PRO A 166 -2.86 -12.87 15.99
C PRO A 166 -2.91 -11.70 16.99
N ALA A 167 -3.09 -12.01 18.27
CA ALA A 167 -3.29 -11.04 19.34
C ALA A 167 -2.16 -9.99 19.47
N ASN A 168 -0.93 -10.36 19.16
CA ASN A 168 0.23 -9.46 19.24
C ASN A 168 0.32 -8.46 18.08
N ALA A 169 -0.52 -8.59 17.04
CA ALA A 169 -0.46 -7.76 15.82
C ALA A 169 -1.69 -6.86 15.62
N ILE A 170 -2.64 -6.82 16.55
CA ILE A 170 -3.90 -6.06 16.39
C ILE A 170 -3.75 -4.57 16.68
N SER A 171 -2.75 -4.16 17.47
CA SER A 171 -2.64 -2.78 17.99
C SER A 171 -2.69 -1.67 16.94
N PRO A 172 -2.09 -1.79 15.74
CA PRO A 172 -2.17 -0.75 14.72
C PRO A 172 -3.45 -0.78 13.87
N LEU A 173 -4.35 -1.75 14.10
CA LEU A 173 -5.49 -2.06 13.22
C LEU A 173 -6.83 -1.83 13.94
N GLY A 174 -7.89 -1.66 13.16
CA GLY A 174 -9.26 -1.70 13.67
C GLY A 174 -9.73 -3.15 13.84
N VAL A 175 -10.20 -3.53 15.03
CA VAL A 175 -10.69 -4.88 15.34
C VAL A 175 -12.21 -4.93 15.18
N VAL A 176 -12.69 -5.93 14.46
CA VAL A 176 -14.11 -6.11 14.12
C VAL A 176 -14.72 -7.17 15.02
N LYS A 177 -15.83 -6.86 15.68
CA LYS A 177 -16.67 -7.82 16.39
C LYS A 177 -17.79 -8.29 15.47
N VAL A 178 -17.96 -9.57 15.32
CA VAL A 178 -19.00 -10.17 14.50
C VAL A 178 -19.84 -11.17 15.29
N ASP A 179 -21.07 -11.38 14.84
CA ASP A 179 -21.93 -12.48 15.29
C ASP A 179 -21.73 -13.76 14.44
N GLU A 180 -22.54 -14.79 14.70
CA GLU A 180 -22.46 -16.09 14.03
C GLU A 180 -22.76 -16.01 12.51
N THR A 181 -23.37 -14.93 12.02
CA THR A 181 -23.70 -14.69 10.63
C THR A 181 -22.67 -13.80 9.93
N LEU A 182 -21.57 -13.45 10.61
CA LEU A 182 -20.56 -12.47 10.19
C LEU A 182 -21.11 -11.04 10.01
N ARG A 183 -22.22 -10.74 10.68
CA ARG A 183 -22.69 -9.37 10.82
C ARG A 183 -21.80 -8.63 11.82
N VAL A 184 -21.38 -7.43 11.48
CA VAL A 184 -20.58 -6.58 12.37
C VAL A 184 -21.49 -6.01 13.47
N VAL A 185 -21.14 -6.31 14.72
CA VAL A 185 -21.84 -5.88 15.92
C VAL A 185 -21.00 -4.93 16.80
N GLY A 186 -19.73 -4.72 16.42
CA GLY A 186 -18.84 -3.79 17.09
C GLY A 186 -17.56 -3.54 16.28
N PHE A 187 -16.92 -2.41 16.56
CA PHE A 187 -15.64 -2.02 15.94
C PHE A 187 -14.80 -1.25 16.96
N TYR A 188 -13.54 -1.60 17.09
CA TYR A 188 -12.61 -0.93 17.99
C TYR A 188 -11.33 -0.54 17.24
N GLU A 189 -11.11 0.77 17.08
CA GLU A 189 -9.95 1.30 16.35
C GLU A 189 -8.70 1.31 17.23
N LYS A 190 -7.65 0.60 16.79
CA LYS A 190 -6.30 0.57 17.37
C LYS A 190 -6.27 0.31 18.87
N PRO A 191 -6.68 -0.87 19.34
CA PRO A 191 -6.65 -1.21 20.75
C PRO A 191 -5.21 -1.23 21.27
N ARG A 192 -4.98 -0.61 22.43
CA ARG A 192 -3.64 -0.59 23.08
C ARG A 192 -3.25 -1.95 23.66
N SER A 193 -4.22 -2.80 23.98
CA SER A 193 -4.03 -4.15 24.50
C SER A 193 -5.11 -5.08 23.94
N PRO A 194 -4.81 -6.38 23.70
CA PRO A 194 -5.81 -7.37 23.34
C PRO A 194 -6.92 -7.55 24.38
N ASP A 195 -6.67 -7.25 25.64
CA ASP A 195 -7.66 -7.35 26.72
C ASP A 195 -8.85 -6.42 26.52
N LEU A 196 -8.63 -5.27 25.86
CA LEU A 196 -9.71 -4.29 25.54
C LEU A 196 -10.71 -4.83 24.54
N VAL A 197 -10.37 -5.87 23.81
CA VAL A 197 -11.19 -6.49 22.76
C VAL A 197 -11.29 -8.01 22.98
N ALA A 198 -11.16 -8.48 24.22
CA ALA A 198 -11.22 -9.89 24.54
C ALA A 198 -12.52 -10.57 24.08
N ASP A 199 -13.63 -9.83 24.10
CA ASP A 199 -14.97 -10.24 23.64
C ASP A 199 -15.17 -10.11 22.12
N TYR A 200 -14.13 -9.71 21.36
CA TYR A 200 -14.11 -9.65 19.88
C TYR A 200 -13.48 -10.88 19.23
N ARG A 201 -13.11 -11.87 20.04
CA ARG A 201 -12.51 -13.11 19.52
C ARG A 201 -13.52 -13.90 18.68
N VAL A 202 -13.03 -14.44 17.56
CA VAL A 202 -13.82 -15.19 16.57
C VAL A 202 -13.33 -16.62 16.35
N ASP A 203 -12.35 -17.09 17.12
CA ASP A 203 -11.80 -18.44 17.03
C ASP A 203 -12.82 -19.54 17.40
N GLN A 204 -13.94 -19.16 18.03
CA GLN A 204 -15.04 -20.06 18.34
C GLN A 204 -16.21 -19.97 17.32
N LEU A 205 -16.10 -19.12 16.31
CA LEU A 205 -17.11 -18.93 15.28
C LEU A 205 -16.75 -19.69 14.00
N PRO A 206 -17.40 -20.84 13.69
CA PRO A 206 -17.07 -21.62 12.48
C PRO A 206 -17.21 -20.83 11.19
N ALA A 207 -18.18 -19.91 11.11
CA ALA A 207 -18.43 -19.07 9.95
C ALA A 207 -17.27 -18.12 9.65
N ALA A 208 -16.47 -17.74 10.63
CA ALA A 208 -15.32 -16.86 10.43
C ALA A 208 -14.15 -17.55 9.73
N GLY A 209 -14.05 -18.90 9.79
CA GLY A 209 -13.03 -19.68 9.11
C GLY A 209 -11.59 -19.32 9.52
N VAL A 210 -11.39 -18.77 10.73
CA VAL A 210 -10.09 -18.26 11.17
C VAL A 210 -9.26 -19.35 11.85
N PRO A 211 -7.91 -19.34 11.67
CA PRO A 211 -7.02 -20.20 12.43
C PRO A 211 -7.03 -19.88 13.92
N ALA A 212 -6.87 -20.88 14.79
CA ALA A 212 -6.90 -20.71 16.26
C ALA A 212 -5.79 -19.77 16.80
N ASP A 213 -4.67 -19.68 16.10
CA ASP A 213 -3.56 -18.76 16.42
C ASP A 213 -3.82 -17.31 16.00
N LYS A 214 -4.92 -17.05 15.25
CA LYS A 214 -5.31 -15.72 14.75
C LYS A 214 -6.75 -15.38 15.13
N PRO A 215 -7.05 -15.21 16.41
CA PRO A 215 -8.41 -15.19 16.93
C PRO A 215 -9.18 -13.87 16.71
N PHE A 216 -8.62 -12.90 16.01
CA PHE A 216 -9.27 -11.61 15.77
C PHE A 216 -9.44 -11.35 14.28
N LEU A 217 -10.55 -10.74 13.88
CA LEU A 217 -10.74 -10.16 12.56
C LEU A 217 -10.35 -8.68 12.61
N CYS A 218 -9.35 -8.29 11.82
CA CYS A 218 -8.91 -6.92 11.73
C CYS A 218 -9.25 -6.31 10.37
N SER A 219 -9.78 -5.10 10.40
CA SER A 219 -10.12 -4.33 9.21
C SER A 219 -8.89 -4.12 8.31
N MET A 220 -9.07 -4.36 7.03
CA MET A 220 -8.09 -4.05 6.00
C MET A 220 -8.21 -2.60 5.50
N GLY A 221 -9.15 -1.78 6.03
CA GLY A 221 -9.41 -0.45 5.50
C GLY A 221 -10.09 -0.46 4.13
N LEU A 222 -10.79 -1.54 3.79
CA LEU A 222 -11.56 -1.72 2.57
C LEU A 222 -13.03 -1.76 2.93
N TYR A 223 -13.83 -0.86 2.35
CA TYR A 223 -15.24 -0.70 2.66
C TYR A 223 -16.06 -0.59 1.38
N LEU A 224 -17.06 -1.45 1.22
CA LEU A 224 -18.04 -1.36 0.14
C LEU A 224 -19.37 -0.89 0.72
N PHE A 225 -19.85 0.25 0.27
CA PHE A 225 -21.10 0.86 0.70
C PHE A 225 -22.15 0.86 -0.40
N ASN A 226 -23.41 0.66 -0.06
CA ASN A 226 -24.49 1.18 -0.89
C ASN A 226 -24.35 2.72 -0.94
N THR A 227 -24.59 3.32 -2.08
CA THR A 227 -24.31 4.74 -2.32
C THR A 227 -25.13 5.67 -1.41
N ASP A 228 -26.40 5.38 -1.20
CA ASP A 228 -27.29 6.11 -0.29
C ASP A 228 -26.84 6.01 1.17
N VAL A 229 -26.34 4.83 1.58
CA VAL A 229 -25.81 4.59 2.92
C VAL A 229 -24.51 5.35 3.15
N LEU A 230 -23.63 5.44 2.15
CA LEU A 230 -22.41 6.24 2.25
C LEU A 230 -22.73 7.73 2.38
N ALA A 231 -23.66 8.22 1.58
CA ALA A 231 -24.08 9.62 1.65
C ALA A 231 -24.64 9.98 3.05
N ASP A 232 -25.51 9.12 3.60
CA ASP A 232 -26.07 9.27 4.95
C ASP A 232 -24.98 9.18 6.05
N ALA A 233 -24.05 8.23 5.92
CA ALA A 233 -22.97 8.02 6.87
C ALA A 233 -21.95 9.17 6.90
N LEU A 234 -21.85 9.96 5.83
CA LEU A 234 -20.96 11.12 5.71
C LEU A 234 -21.69 12.47 5.84
N ASP A 235 -23.00 12.48 6.10
CA ASP A 235 -23.75 13.72 6.39
C ASP A 235 -23.50 14.18 7.83
N ASN A 236 -22.25 14.49 8.12
CA ASN A 236 -21.74 14.94 9.42
C ASN A 236 -20.33 15.54 9.23
N ASP A 237 -19.68 16.00 10.30
CA ASP A 237 -18.34 16.58 10.30
C ASP A 237 -17.25 15.61 10.74
N GLU A 238 -17.54 14.30 10.79
CA GLU A 238 -16.54 13.29 11.19
C GLU A 238 -15.42 13.18 10.16
N GLU A 239 -14.18 13.10 10.63
CA GLU A 239 -12.98 13.16 9.79
C GLU A 239 -12.46 11.78 9.37
N ASP A 240 -12.70 10.73 10.18
CA ASP A 240 -12.04 9.43 10.04
C ASP A 240 -13.03 8.27 9.97
N PHE A 241 -12.85 7.38 8.98
CA PHE A 241 -13.69 6.19 8.84
C PHE A 241 -13.61 5.26 10.05
N GLY A 242 -12.40 4.91 10.47
CA GLY A 242 -12.18 3.89 11.51
C GLY A 242 -12.59 4.38 12.90
N LYS A 243 -12.34 5.65 13.22
CA LYS A 243 -12.64 6.20 14.54
C LYS A 243 -14.11 6.49 14.76
N SER A 244 -14.80 6.94 13.72
CA SER A 244 -16.14 7.51 13.86
C SER A 244 -17.16 6.88 12.92
N VAL A 245 -16.96 6.97 11.62
CA VAL A 245 -17.99 6.60 10.62
C VAL A 245 -18.34 5.12 10.70
N ILE A 246 -17.35 4.21 10.70
CA ILE A 246 -17.58 2.77 10.74
C ILE A 246 -18.27 2.33 12.05
N PRO A 247 -17.79 2.73 13.26
CA PRO A 247 -18.46 2.38 14.50
C PRO A 247 -19.92 2.86 14.56
N GLN A 248 -20.21 4.10 14.11
CA GLN A 248 -21.57 4.66 14.09
C GLN A 248 -22.46 3.95 13.08
N THR A 249 -21.93 3.63 11.89
CA THR A 249 -22.67 2.95 10.83
C THR A 249 -23.02 1.51 11.24
N ALA A 250 -22.10 0.79 11.89
CA ALA A 250 -22.32 -0.57 12.37
C ALA A 250 -23.48 -0.70 13.37
N GLN A 251 -23.79 0.38 14.12
CA GLN A 251 -24.93 0.44 15.05
C GLN A 251 -26.29 0.67 14.37
N ARG A 252 -26.31 1.30 13.18
CA ARG A 252 -27.51 1.79 12.53
C ARG A 252 -27.90 1.02 11.28
N ARG A 253 -26.95 0.36 10.62
CA ARG A 253 -27.06 -0.27 9.32
C ARG A 253 -26.64 -1.73 9.36
N HIS A 254 -27.06 -2.50 8.36
CA HIS A 254 -26.61 -3.88 8.20
C HIS A 254 -25.19 -3.90 7.63
N MET A 255 -24.20 -4.09 8.48
CA MET A 255 -22.80 -4.23 8.08
C MET A 255 -22.37 -5.69 8.13
N SER A 256 -21.85 -6.22 7.01
CA SER A 256 -21.31 -7.59 6.90
C SER A 256 -19.79 -7.57 6.88
N CYS A 257 -19.18 -8.55 7.50
CA CYS A 257 -17.72 -8.76 7.47
C CYS A 257 -17.37 -9.79 6.41
N PHE A 258 -16.57 -9.40 5.42
CA PHE A 258 -15.97 -10.32 4.44
C PHE A 258 -14.62 -10.82 4.98
N PRO A 259 -14.50 -12.10 5.39
CA PRO A 259 -13.25 -12.65 5.88
C PRO A 259 -12.32 -12.93 4.69
N PHE A 260 -11.21 -12.18 4.63
CA PHE A 260 -10.20 -12.37 3.60
C PHE A 260 -9.11 -13.34 4.07
N ASP A 261 -8.90 -14.42 3.34
CA ASP A 261 -7.94 -15.49 3.65
C ASP A 261 -6.57 -15.32 2.99
N GLY A 262 -6.43 -14.35 2.06
CA GLY A 262 -5.20 -14.06 1.36
C GLY A 262 -4.13 -13.36 2.20
N SER A 263 -2.92 -13.28 1.64
CA SER A 263 -1.84 -12.47 2.22
C SER A 263 -2.12 -10.99 2.06
N TRP A 264 -1.95 -10.26 3.15
CA TRP A 264 -2.12 -8.80 3.22
C TRP A 264 -1.09 -8.19 4.16
N GLU A 265 -0.46 -7.09 3.78
CA GLU A 265 0.55 -6.39 4.56
C GLU A 265 0.28 -4.87 4.56
N ASP A 266 0.20 -4.29 5.76
CA ASP A 266 0.22 -2.84 5.96
C ASP A 266 1.67 -2.35 6.00
N VAL A 267 2.08 -1.60 4.97
CA VAL A 267 3.45 -1.07 4.86
C VAL A 267 3.51 0.28 5.61
N GLY A 268 3.35 0.23 6.93
CA GLY A 268 3.25 1.42 7.76
C GLY A 268 4.59 1.98 8.29
N THR A 269 5.66 1.18 8.34
CA THR A 269 6.97 1.54 8.90
C THR A 269 8.11 1.12 7.98
N ILE A 270 9.32 1.65 8.19
CA ILE A 270 10.53 1.24 7.44
C ILE A 270 10.80 -0.26 7.61
N GLU A 271 10.67 -0.78 8.82
CA GLU A 271 10.84 -2.21 9.09
C GLU A 271 9.84 -3.07 8.31
N ALA A 272 8.55 -2.73 8.36
CA ALA A 272 7.53 -3.44 7.59
C ALA A 272 7.76 -3.34 6.08
N PHE A 273 8.14 -2.15 5.59
CA PHE A 273 8.49 -1.94 4.18
C PHE A 273 9.68 -2.80 3.76
N TYR A 274 10.75 -2.83 4.55
CA TYR A 274 11.92 -3.65 4.29
C TYR A 274 11.57 -5.14 4.27
N LYS A 275 10.88 -5.62 5.31
CA LYS A 275 10.46 -7.02 5.42
C LYS A 275 9.64 -7.46 4.21
N VAL A 276 8.60 -6.69 3.84
CA VAL A 276 7.72 -7.03 2.72
C VAL A 276 8.46 -7.06 1.38
N ASN A 277 9.42 -6.15 1.15
CA ASN A 277 10.28 -6.19 -0.03
C ASN A 277 11.17 -7.45 -0.03
N MET A 278 11.75 -7.84 1.12
CA MET A 278 12.58 -9.05 1.22
C MET A 278 11.74 -10.33 1.04
N ASP A 279 10.51 -10.37 1.55
CA ASP A 279 9.56 -11.46 1.28
C ASP A 279 9.16 -11.50 -0.21
N TRP A 280 8.95 -10.32 -0.82
CA TRP A 280 8.71 -10.19 -2.27
C TRP A 280 9.87 -10.76 -3.09
N ARG A 281 11.11 -10.48 -2.71
CA ARG A 281 12.31 -11.03 -3.34
C ARG A 281 12.32 -12.56 -3.29
N ARG A 282 11.93 -13.15 -2.14
CA ARG A 282 11.84 -14.62 -1.98
C ARG A 282 10.67 -15.26 -2.75
N GLY A 283 9.76 -14.47 -3.29
CA GLY A 283 8.54 -14.96 -3.91
C GLY A 283 7.53 -15.52 -2.91
N SER A 284 7.60 -15.11 -1.65
CA SER A 284 6.74 -15.57 -0.56
C SER A 284 5.69 -14.53 -0.16
N GLY A 285 4.70 -14.95 0.64
CA GLY A 285 3.64 -14.07 1.10
C GLY A 285 2.80 -13.51 -0.04
N VAL A 286 2.64 -12.19 -0.10
CA VAL A 286 1.83 -11.53 -1.15
C VAL A 286 2.41 -11.76 -2.55
N ALA A 287 3.73 -11.87 -2.69
CA ALA A 287 4.39 -12.11 -3.96
C ALA A 287 3.91 -13.39 -4.64
N GLU A 288 3.64 -14.44 -3.87
CA GLU A 288 3.17 -15.73 -4.38
C GLU A 288 1.86 -15.61 -5.16
N ALA A 289 0.93 -14.77 -4.68
CA ALA A 289 -0.35 -14.54 -5.35
C ALA A 289 -0.19 -13.85 -6.72
N PHE A 290 0.82 -12.98 -6.86
CA PHE A 290 1.13 -12.31 -8.13
C PHE A 290 1.96 -13.17 -9.08
N GLN A 291 2.80 -14.08 -8.60
CA GLN A 291 3.60 -14.97 -9.44
C GLN A 291 2.76 -16.03 -10.16
N ARG A 292 1.65 -16.48 -9.57
CA ARG A 292 0.82 -17.56 -10.11
C ARG A 292 -0.08 -17.19 -11.30
N GLY A 293 -0.06 -15.97 -11.80
CA GLY A 293 -0.81 -15.70 -13.02
C GLY A 293 -1.23 -14.28 -13.33
N ALA A 294 -0.78 -13.28 -12.59
CA ALA A 294 -1.17 -11.93 -12.92
C ALA A 294 -0.04 -10.93 -12.74
N SER A 295 0.37 -10.33 -13.84
CA SER A 295 1.30 -9.21 -13.83
C SER A 295 0.70 -8.00 -13.11
N ILE A 296 1.51 -7.31 -12.32
CA ILE A 296 1.15 -6.00 -11.79
C ILE A 296 1.26 -4.97 -12.91
N ILE A 297 0.20 -4.19 -13.09
CA ILE A 297 0.17 -3.09 -14.03
C ILE A 297 0.99 -1.95 -13.43
N THR A 298 2.03 -1.53 -14.13
CA THR A 298 2.91 -0.42 -13.74
C THR A 298 3.41 0.31 -14.97
N HIS A 299 4.11 1.42 -14.78
CA HIS A 299 4.67 2.21 -15.87
C HIS A 299 5.60 1.37 -16.77
N ALA A 300 5.20 1.20 -18.02
CA ALA A 300 5.97 0.50 -19.06
C ALA A 300 7.12 1.41 -19.55
N ARG A 301 8.28 1.30 -18.94
CA ARG A 301 9.42 2.18 -19.18
C ARG A 301 10.18 1.88 -20.49
N GLN A 302 9.87 0.77 -21.16
CA GLN A 302 10.53 0.30 -22.39
C GLN A 302 12.07 0.33 -22.28
N LEU A 303 12.59 -0.17 -21.16
CA LEU A 303 14.02 -0.23 -20.88
C LEU A 303 14.69 -1.41 -21.58
N PRO A 304 15.99 -1.31 -21.92
CA PRO A 304 16.76 -2.46 -22.37
C PRO A 304 16.89 -3.50 -21.25
N PRO A 305 17.20 -4.75 -21.58
CA PRO A 305 17.61 -5.74 -20.58
C PRO A 305 18.76 -5.23 -19.71
N SER A 306 18.82 -5.70 -18.46
CA SER A 306 19.94 -5.39 -17.57
C SER A 306 21.21 -6.09 -18.01
N ARG A 307 22.35 -5.39 -17.93
CA ARG A 307 23.67 -5.88 -18.22
C ARG A 307 24.42 -6.16 -16.92
N ILE A 308 24.92 -7.38 -16.77
CA ILE A 308 25.64 -7.83 -15.57
C ILE A 308 26.96 -8.44 -16.04
N GLU A 309 28.08 -7.92 -15.56
CA GLU A 309 29.42 -8.31 -15.97
C GLU A 309 30.29 -8.60 -14.75
N GLY A 310 30.95 -9.77 -14.71
CA GLY A 310 31.90 -10.14 -13.66
C GLY A 310 31.34 -10.26 -12.24
N THR A 311 30.02 -10.19 -12.06
CA THR A 311 29.33 -10.09 -10.77
C THR A 311 28.85 -11.46 -10.29
N LEU A 312 29.15 -11.83 -9.05
CA LEU A 312 28.48 -12.95 -8.38
C LEU A 312 27.10 -12.49 -7.89
N VAL A 313 26.04 -13.10 -8.41
CA VAL A 313 24.65 -12.79 -8.06
C VAL A 313 23.98 -13.99 -7.40
N GLU A 314 23.45 -13.81 -6.20
CA GLU A 314 22.73 -14.84 -5.46
C GLU A 314 21.47 -14.26 -4.80
N ASP A 315 20.32 -14.92 -5.01
CA ASP A 315 19.06 -14.53 -4.40
C ASP A 315 18.68 -13.04 -4.60
N CYS A 316 18.76 -12.50 -5.79
CA CYS A 316 18.46 -11.11 -6.09
C CYS A 316 17.26 -10.95 -7.01
N LEU A 317 16.50 -9.86 -6.85
CA LEU A 317 15.62 -9.31 -7.88
C LEU A 317 16.32 -8.15 -8.57
N ILE A 318 16.45 -8.21 -9.89
CA ILE A 318 17.09 -7.16 -10.69
C ILE A 318 16.08 -6.67 -11.72
N ALA A 319 15.77 -5.37 -11.66
CA ALA A 319 14.85 -4.74 -12.60
C ALA A 319 15.53 -4.38 -13.93
N ASP A 320 14.76 -3.87 -14.88
CA ASP A 320 15.19 -3.56 -16.23
C ASP A 320 16.16 -2.36 -16.29
N GLY A 321 17.08 -2.36 -17.27
CA GLY A 321 17.97 -1.25 -17.62
C GLY A 321 19.13 -1.02 -16.67
N CYS A 322 19.49 -2.01 -15.84
CA CYS A 322 20.64 -1.92 -14.93
C CYS A 322 21.97 -2.16 -15.63
N HIS A 323 23.03 -1.50 -15.15
CA HIS A 323 24.42 -1.77 -15.49
C HIS A 323 25.17 -2.14 -14.22
N ILE A 324 25.65 -3.38 -14.13
CA ILE A 324 26.18 -3.95 -12.90
C ILE A 324 27.55 -4.57 -13.18
N HIS A 325 28.56 -4.05 -12.48
CA HIS A 325 29.94 -4.55 -12.48
C HIS A 325 30.41 -4.94 -11.07
N ALA A 326 29.50 -5.06 -10.12
CA ALA A 326 29.80 -5.34 -8.73
C ALA A 326 30.59 -6.62 -8.53
N GLN A 327 31.38 -6.72 -7.46
CA GLN A 327 32.00 -7.96 -7.04
C GLN A 327 30.93 -8.99 -6.64
N ARG A 328 29.93 -8.57 -5.81
CA ARG A 328 28.87 -9.47 -5.32
C ARG A 328 27.58 -8.74 -4.98
N LEU A 329 26.48 -9.36 -5.40
CA LEU A 329 25.12 -8.99 -4.99
C LEU A 329 24.45 -10.20 -4.34
N THR A 330 24.03 -10.10 -3.10
CA THR A 330 23.34 -11.18 -2.40
C THR A 330 22.11 -10.69 -1.68
N ARG A 331 21.02 -11.46 -1.76
CA ARG A 331 19.74 -11.22 -1.06
C ARG A 331 19.22 -9.80 -1.17
N SER A 332 19.35 -9.21 -2.37
CA SER A 332 19.07 -7.78 -2.58
C SER A 332 18.08 -7.53 -3.70
N ILE A 333 17.47 -6.34 -3.69
CA ILE A 333 16.58 -5.85 -4.74
C ILE A 333 17.25 -4.68 -5.43
N ILE A 334 17.47 -4.80 -6.74
CA ILE A 334 18.10 -3.79 -7.58
C ILE A 334 17.02 -3.17 -8.49
N GLY A 335 16.70 -1.92 -8.23
CA GLY A 335 15.67 -1.18 -8.96
C GLY A 335 16.10 -0.72 -10.34
N VAL A 336 15.13 -0.24 -11.12
CA VAL A 336 15.31 0.14 -12.53
C VAL A 336 16.47 1.11 -12.74
N ARG A 337 17.26 0.92 -13.81
CA ARG A 337 18.40 1.77 -14.22
C ARG A 337 19.47 1.97 -13.14
N ALA A 338 19.62 1.03 -12.22
CA ALA A 338 20.71 1.08 -11.26
C ALA A 338 22.07 0.90 -11.98
N ARG A 339 23.06 1.69 -11.55
CA ARG A 339 24.47 1.53 -11.95
C ARG A 339 25.27 1.19 -10.72
N ILE A 340 26.05 0.12 -10.81
CA ILE A 340 26.88 -0.38 -9.71
C ILE A 340 28.23 -0.69 -10.26
N ASP A 341 29.27 -0.02 -9.73
CA ASP A 341 30.63 -0.11 -10.22
C ASP A 341 31.44 -1.22 -9.55
N ASP A 342 32.69 -1.38 -10.04
CA ASP A 342 33.61 -2.48 -9.73
C ASP A 342 33.88 -2.66 -8.22
N GLU A 343 34.18 -3.89 -7.84
CA GLU A 343 34.59 -4.31 -6.49
C GLU A 343 33.59 -3.99 -5.37
N THR A 344 32.36 -3.59 -5.72
CA THR A 344 31.28 -3.25 -4.78
C THR A 344 30.55 -4.50 -4.31
N ILE A 345 30.26 -4.58 -3.00
CA ILE A 345 29.51 -5.65 -2.35
C ILE A 345 28.20 -5.11 -1.81
N ILE A 346 27.08 -5.73 -2.19
CA ILE A 346 25.74 -5.35 -1.70
C ILE A 346 25.02 -6.58 -1.17
N GLU A 347 24.61 -6.52 0.08
CA GLU A 347 23.95 -7.62 0.79
C GLU A 347 22.70 -7.13 1.52
N ASP A 348 21.64 -7.94 1.52
CA ASP A 348 20.39 -7.68 2.26
C ASP A 348 19.86 -6.25 2.08
N SER A 349 19.93 -5.70 0.87
CA SER A 349 19.68 -4.29 0.61
C SER A 349 18.64 -4.05 -0.49
N ILE A 350 17.99 -2.89 -0.43
CA ILE A 350 17.00 -2.44 -1.41
C ILE A 350 17.53 -1.16 -2.08
N LEU A 351 17.87 -1.27 -3.36
CA LEU A 351 18.23 -0.13 -4.19
C LEU A 351 17.04 0.20 -5.09
N MET A 352 16.45 1.40 -4.94
CA MET A 352 15.24 1.78 -5.67
C MET A 352 15.49 2.25 -7.11
N GLY A 353 16.78 2.39 -7.50
CA GLY A 353 17.16 2.75 -8.86
C GLY A 353 16.84 4.18 -9.25
N ASN A 354 16.63 4.41 -10.54
CA ASN A 354 16.39 5.74 -11.10
C ASN A 354 15.22 5.75 -12.08
N ASP A 355 14.32 6.74 -11.95
CA ASP A 355 13.39 7.14 -13.00
C ASP A 355 13.98 8.37 -13.71
N ALA A 356 14.52 8.21 -14.93
CA ALA A 356 15.21 9.27 -15.68
C ALA A 356 14.41 10.57 -15.85
N GLU A 357 13.09 10.49 -15.70
CA GLU A 357 12.19 11.63 -15.81
C GLU A 357 12.03 12.43 -14.52
N GLU A 358 12.41 11.86 -13.38
CA GLU A 358 12.21 12.47 -12.05
C GLU A 358 13.50 13.01 -11.42
N THR A 359 14.68 12.73 -11.99
CA THR A 359 15.94 12.94 -11.28
C THR A 359 16.90 13.88 -12.01
N LEU A 360 17.37 14.86 -11.27
CA LEU A 360 18.50 15.72 -11.62
C LEU A 360 19.87 15.02 -11.45
N GLY A 361 19.90 13.73 -11.10
CA GLY A 361 21.13 12.96 -10.88
C GLY A 361 21.05 11.53 -11.42
N CYS A 362 22.19 10.90 -11.66
CA CYS A 362 22.30 9.48 -11.93
C CYS A 362 22.24 8.71 -10.63
N PHE A 363 21.41 7.66 -10.52
CA PHE A 363 21.57 6.68 -9.46
C PHE A 363 22.83 5.86 -9.74
N GLU A 364 23.82 6.00 -8.91
CA GLU A 364 25.11 5.39 -9.09
C GLU A 364 25.69 4.95 -7.76
N ILE A 365 26.13 3.71 -7.69
CA ILE A 365 26.92 3.17 -6.59
C ILE A 365 28.35 3.05 -7.10
N GLY A 366 29.25 3.78 -6.47
CA GLY A 366 30.65 3.83 -6.85
C GLY A 366 31.42 2.52 -6.59
N ARG A 367 32.73 2.57 -6.80
CA ARG A 367 33.62 1.42 -6.67
C ARG A 367 33.93 1.12 -5.20
N GLU A 368 34.33 -0.14 -4.92
CA GLU A 368 34.83 -0.57 -3.60
C GLU A 368 33.85 -0.26 -2.44
N CYS A 369 32.54 -0.16 -2.74
CA CYS A 369 31.53 0.09 -1.71
C CYS A 369 31.14 -1.21 -1.01
N VAL A 370 30.80 -1.11 0.29
CA VAL A 370 30.20 -2.20 1.05
C VAL A 370 28.88 -1.70 1.63
N ILE A 371 27.76 -2.30 1.17
CA ILE A 371 26.40 -1.87 1.57
C ILE A 371 25.65 -3.08 2.11
N ARG A 372 25.28 -3.01 3.38
CA ARG A 372 24.52 -4.06 4.07
C ARG A 372 23.29 -3.49 4.77
N LYS A 373 22.20 -4.25 4.69
CA LYS A 373 20.92 -3.97 5.38
C LYS A 373 20.47 -2.50 5.23
N ALA A 374 20.47 -2.02 3.97
CA ALA A 374 20.18 -0.63 3.66
C ALA A 374 19.04 -0.49 2.64
N ILE A 375 18.38 0.67 2.67
CA ILE A 375 17.45 1.14 1.64
C ILE A 375 18.07 2.37 1.01
N ILE A 376 18.45 2.27 -0.26
CA ILE A 376 18.97 3.39 -1.05
C ILE A 376 17.83 3.89 -1.95
N ASP A 377 17.33 5.07 -1.64
CA ASP A 377 16.16 5.62 -2.34
C ASP A 377 16.52 6.14 -3.74
N LYS A 378 15.51 6.44 -4.54
CA LYS A 378 15.64 6.82 -5.97
C LYS A 378 16.57 8.01 -6.19
N GLY A 379 17.46 7.85 -7.16
CA GLY A 379 18.38 8.90 -7.60
C GLY A 379 19.45 9.28 -6.59
N ALA A 380 19.62 8.53 -5.50
CA ALA A 380 20.74 8.73 -4.59
C ALA A 380 22.05 8.27 -5.24
N SER A 381 23.15 8.96 -4.94
CA SER A 381 24.50 8.61 -5.39
C SER A 381 25.38 8.27 -4.18
N ILE A 382 26.11 7.16 -4.28
CA ILE A 382 27.03 6.67 -3.24
C ILE A 382 28.43 6.73 -3.80
N GLY A 383 29.30 7.55 -3.21
CA GLY A 383 30.68 7.72 -3.66
C GLY A 383 31.56 6.50 -3.37
N ASP A 384 32.68 6.40 -4.10
CA ASP A 384 33.63 5.30 -4.02
C ASP A 384 34.12 5.03 -2.58
N GLY A 385 34.34 3.75 -2.23
CA GLY A 385 34.87 3.34 -0.94
C GLY A 385 33.91 3.56 0.25
N THR A 386 32.64 3.83 -0.03
CA THR A 386 31.62 4.03 1.04
C THR A 386 31.29 2.71 1.73
N VAL A 387 31.24 2.73 3.05
CA VAL A 387 30.82 1.59 3.88
C VAL A 387 29.54 1.93 4.63
N ILE A 388 28.49 1.13 4.39
CA ILE A 388 27.20 1.19 5.11
C ILE A 388 27.00 -0.19 5.75
N ASP A 389 27.27 -0.29 7.04
CA ASP A 389 27.15 -1.54 7.80
C ASP A 389 26.95 -1.21 9.27
N VAL A 390 25.70 -1.21 9.74
CA VAL A 390 25.34 -0.91 11.11
C VAL A 390 24.82 -2.14 11.85
N PRO A 391 25.08 -2.29 13.15
CA PRO A 391 24.47 -3.33 13.96
C PRO A 391 22.93 -3.25 13.96
N GLU A 392 22.26 -4.39 14.12
CA GLU A 392 20.79 -4.44 14.26
C GLU A 392 20.27 -3.65 15.46
N SER A 393 21.10 -3.53 16.50
CA SER A 393 20.80 -2.77 17.73
C SER A 393 20.94 -1.25 17.58
N THR A 394 21.35 -0.74 16.40
CA THR A 394 21.50 0.69 16.17
C THR A 394 20.19 1.42 16.39
N PRO A 395 20.15 2.44 17.28
CA PRO A 395 18.93 3.17 17.59
C PRO A 395 18.40 3.97 16.40
N ASP A 396 17.10 4.25 16.43
CA ASP A 396 16.45 5.12 15.46
C ASP A 396 17.01 6.55 15.61
N ALA A 397 17.52 7.10 14.51
CA ALA A 397 18.08 8.46 14.46
C ALA A 397 17.97 9.07 13.07
N ASP A 398 17.94 10.39 13.01
CA ASP A 398 18.02 11.16 11.76
C ASP A 398 19.36 11.89 11.72
N HIS A 399 20.11 11.67 10.63
CA HIS A 399 21.38 12.33 10.33
C HIS A 399 21.24 13.17 9.05
N GLU A 400 22.22 13.98 8.76
CA GLU A 400 22.21 14.87 7.59
C GLU A 400 22.06 14.10 6.26
N LEU A 401 22.78 12.98 6.10
CA LEU A 401 22.83 12.20 4.87
C LEU A 401 21.96 10.95 4.89
N TYR A 402 21.54 10.47 6.05
CA TYR A 402 20.81 9.19 6.19
C TYR A 402 19.93 9.18 7.45
N SER A 403 19.09 8.20 7.55
CA SER A 403 18.37 7.87 8.79
C SER A 403 18.56 6.40 9.14
N THR A 404 18.51 6.08 10.43
CA THR A 404 18.46 4.69 10.92
C THR A 404 17.08 4.38 11.49
N ARG A 405 16.51 3.23 11.14
CA ARG A 405 15.22 2.73 11.66
C ARG A 405 15.32 1.22 11.84
N SER A 406 15.18 0.73 13.05
CA SER A 406 15.25 -0.70 13.38
C SER A 406 16.50 -1.38 12.82
N GLY A 407 17.67 -0.74 12.93
CA GLY A 407 18.94 -1.23 12.39
C GLY A 407 18.99 -1.28 10.84
N ILE A 408 18.15 -0.52 10.14
CA ILE A 408 18.17 -0.36 8.70
C ILE A 408 18.62 1.06 8.38
N VAL A 409 19.66 1.19 7.56
CA VAL A 409 20.10 2.50 7.06
C VAL A 409 19.25 2.90 5.86
N VAL A 410 18.70 4.11 5.89
CA VAL A 410 17.92 4.66 4.78
C VAL A 410 18.61 5.90 4.23
N ILE A 411 19.12 5.80 3.01
CA ILE A 411 19.64 6.95 2.26
C ILE A 411 18.46 7.57 1.51
N PRO A 412 18.14 8.85 1.78
CA PRO A 412 16.97 9.48 1.21
C PRO A 412 17.14 9.77 -0.29
N ARG A 413 16.02 10.07 -0.94
CA ARG A 413 15.96 10.38 -2.37
C ARG A 413 16.91 11.50 -2.76
N VAL A 414 17.61 11.33 -3.90
CA VAL A 414 18.59 12.27 -4.51
C VAL A 414 19.70 12.70 -3.56
N ALA A 415 19.92 11.99 -2.46
CA ALA A 415 21.07 12.25 -1.59
C ALA A 415 22.39 11.92 -2.30
N VAL A 416 23.42 12.68 -2.00
CA VAL A 416 24.79 12.44 -2.47
C VAL A 416 25.64 12.10 -1.25
N VAL A 417 26.08 10.85 -1.17
CA VAL A 417 26.99 10.37 -0.13
C VAL A 417 28.42 10.52 -0.64
N PRO A 418 29.29 11.32 0.03
CA PRO A 418 30.66 11.54 -0.43
C PRO A 418 31.49 10.24 -0.45
N PRO A 419 32.54 10.17 -1.31
CA PRO A 419 33.48 9.07 -1.30
C PRO A 419 34.14 8.84 0.07
N GLY A 420 34.39 7.58 0.43
CA GLY A 420 35.03 7.18 1.69
C GLY A 420 34.15 7.35 2.93
N THR A 421 32.87 7.69 2.79
CA THR A 421 31.94 7.81 3.91
C THR A 421 31.76 6.48 4.64
N ARG A 422 31.81 6.49 5.97
CA ARG A 422 31.60 5.31 6.81
C ARG A 422 30.36 5.49 7.69
N ILE A 423 29.31 4.74 7.39
CA ILE A 423 28.09 4.63 8.19
C ILE A 423 28.16 3.26 8.89
N CYS A 424 28.89 3.23 9.98
CA CYS A 424 29.07 2.06 10.82
C CYS A 424 28.53 2.43 12.21
N GLY A 425 27.89 1.51 12.90
CA GLY A 425 27.54 1.75 14.30
C GLY A 425 28.79 2.06 15.12
N ASP A 426 28.65 2.87 16.14
CA ASP A 426 29.70 2.99 17.15
C ASP A 426 29.97 1.61 17.74
N PRO A 427 31.26 1.22 17.94
CA PRO A 427 31.64 -0.09 18.42
C PRO A 427 31.13 -0.36 19.83
#